data_0ffc3ae6fca4d9c51fad6f5d3d9701e3
#
_entry.id   0ffc3ae6fca4d9c51fad6f5d3d9701e3
#
_cell.length_a   1.000
_cell.length_b   1.000
_cell.length_c   1.000
_cell.angle_alpha   90.00
_cell.angle_beta   90.00
_cell.angle_gamma   90.00
#
_symmetry.space_group_name_H-M   'P 1'
#
loop_
_entity.id
_entity.type
_entity.pdbx_description
1 polymer ?
#
loop_
_entity_poly.entity_id
_entity_poly.type
_entity_poly.pdbx_seq_one_letter_code
_entity_poly.pdbx_strand_id
1 'polypeptide(L)'
;MNLCVVSKGSFTKEDYMELYNFFKDDIAKYTDAFDMAFVKNGHVMIMCNVTNEEKFYALFDDPKSKEFDSKFNSTDTVYSLQMVE
;
A
#
# COMPACT_ATOMS: atom_id res chain seq x y z
N MET A 1 3.13 -4.49 -13.99
CA MET A 1 2.77 -3.65 -12.84
C MET A 1 2.15 -2.36 -13.31
N ASN A 2 0.98 -2.01 -12.83
CA ASN A 2 0.28 -0.79 -13.26
C ASN A 2 0.17 0.27 -12.17
N LEU A 3 0.64 -0.03 -10.95
CA LEU A 3 0.51 0.88 -9.83
C LEU A 3 1.76 0.83 -8.93
N CYS A 4 2.16 2.00 -8.44
CA CYS A 4 3.18 2.13 -7.42
C CYS A 4 2.64 3.00 -6.29
N VAL A 5 2.78 2.54 -5.05
CA VAL A 5 2.39 3.30 -3.86
C VAL A 5 3.62 3.56 -3.02
N VAL A 6 3.82 4.80 -2.63
CA VAL A 6 4.90 5.19 -1.72
C VAL A 6 4.27 5.69 -0.43
N SER A 7 4.56 5.01 0.67
CA SER A 7 4.04 5.38 2.00
C SER A 7 5.18 5.96 2.84
N LYS A 8 4.93 7.10 3.48
CA LYS A 8 5.88 7.78 4.36
C LYS A 8 5.18 8.18 5.67
N GLY A 9 5.88 7.99 6.79
CA GLY A 9 5.35 8.31 8.11
C GLY A 9 6.35 7.99 9.21
N SER A 10 5.88 7.96 10.45
CA SER A 10 6.72 7.64 11.61
C SER A 10 6.66 6.17 12.03
N PHE A 11 6.13 5.30 11.17
CA PHE A 11 5.99 3.86 11.43
C PHE A 11 7.33 3.12 11.29
N THR A 12 7.42 1.99 12.00
CA THR A 12 8.51 1.02 11.79
C THR A 12 8.08 -0.02 10.75
N LYS A 13 9.02 -0.88 10.35
CA LYS A 13 8.72 -2.02 9.47
C LYS A 13 7.62 -2.90 10.08
N GLU A 14 7.72 -3.19 11.38
CA GLU A 14 6.77 -4.04 12.09
C GLU A 14 5.37 -3.44 12.10
N ASP A 15 5.27 -2.14 12.31
CA ASP A 15 3.99 -1.42 12.27
C ASP A 15 3.32 -1.58 10.91
N TYR A 16 4.10 -1.40 9.84
CA TYR A 16 3.57 -1.50 8.47
C TYR A 16 3.19 -2.94 8.11
N MET A 17 3.98 -3.91 8.55
CA MET A 17 3.67 -5.32 8.32
C MET A 17 2.39 -5.75 9.02
N GLU A 18 2.10 -5.19 10.18
CA GLU A 18 0.84 -5.44 10.88
C GLU A 18 -0.35 -4.94 10.05
N LEU A 19 -0.23 -3.74 9.47
CA LEU A 19 -1.24 -3.19 8.57
C LEU A 19 -1.39 -4.06 7.32
N TYR A 20 -0.27 -4.44 6.70
CA TYR A 20 -0.30 -5.30 5.52
C TYR A 20 -0.99 -6.63 5.83
N ASN A 21 -0.65 -7.27 6.95
CA ASN A 21 -1.23 -8.57 7.34
C ASN A 21 -2.75 -8.49 7.53
N PHE A 22 -3.25 -7.33 7.96
CA PHE A 22 -4.70 -7.11 8.08
C PHE A 22 -5.38 -7.13 6.71
N PHE A 23 -4.75 -6.54 5.69
CA PHE A 23 -5.34 -6.39 4.36
C PHE A 23 -4.88 -7.44 3.34
N LYS A 24 -3.93 -8.31 3.66
CA LYS A 24 -3.27 -9.15 2.64
C LYS A 24 -4.23 -10.01 1.82
N ASP A 25 -5.30 -10.52 2.42
CA ASP A 25 -6.27 -11.36 1.71
C ASP A 25 -7.09 -10.53 0.71
N ASP A 26 -7.45 -9.31 1.09
CA ASP A 26 -8.16 -8.40 0.18
C ASP A 26 -7.23 -7.92 -0.93
N ILE A 27 -5.99 -7.59 -0.60
CA ILE A 27 -4.99 -7.22 -1.61
C ILE A 27 -4.84 -8.33 -2.64
N ALA A 28 -4.76 -9.58 -2.20
CA ALA A 28 -4.62 -10.73 -3.09
C ALA A 28 -5.83 -10.90 -4.03
N LYS A 29 -7.02 -10.49 -3.60
CA LYS A 29 -8.23 -10.53 -4.43
C LYS A 29 -8.22 -9.47 -5.54
N TYR A 30 -7.59 -8.32 -5.28
CA TYR A 30 -7.67 -7.17 -6.17
C TYR A 30 -6.39 -6.91 -6.96
N THR A 31 -5.38 -7.78 -6.79
CA THR A 31 -4.12 -7.72 -7.52
C THR A 31 -3.74 -9.11 -8.02
N ASP A 32 -3.02 -9.18 -9.13
CA ASP A 32 -2.44 -10.44 -9.62
C ASP A 32 -0.91 -10.46 -9.53
N ALA A 33 -0.31 -9.36 -9.11
CA ALA A 33 1.11 -9.25 -8.79
C ALA A 33 1.29 -8.17 -7.72
N PHE A 34 2.12 -8.43 -6.73
CA PHE A 34 2.33 -7.51 -5.61
C PHE A 34 3.73 -7.70 -5.03
N ASP A 35 4.51 -6.61 -5.03
CA ASP A 35 5.82 -6.55 -4.40
C ASP A 35 5.87 -5.36 -3.44
N MET A 36 6.52 -5.55 -2.31
CA MET A 36 6.68 -4.52 -1.30
C MET A 36 8.13 -4.45 -0.85
N ALA A 37 8.68 -3.25 -0.78
CA ALA A 37 10.05 -3.01 -0.36
C ALA A 37 10.10 -1.95 0.72
N PHE A 38 10.88 -2.23 1.78
CA PHE A 38 11.15 -1.26 2.82
C PHE A 38 12.45 -0.53 2.49
N VAL A 39 12.35 0.76 2.22
CA VAL A 39 13.52 1.60 1.99
C VAL A 39 14.25 1.85 3.31
N LYS A 40 13.46 2.19 4.34
CA LYS A 40 13.90 2.39 5.72
C LYS A 40 12.65 2.52 6.59
N ASN A 41 12.81 2.63 7.91
CA ASN A 41 11.68 2.94 8.77
C ASN A 41 11.00 4.22 8.28
N GLY A 42 9.68 4.20 8.21
CA GLY A 42 8.89 5.32 7.74
C GLY A 42 8.85 5.50 6.22
N HIS A 43 9.41 4.58 5.44
CA HIS A 43 9.41 4.69 3.98
C HIS A 43 9.27 3.32 3.33
N VAL A 44 8.13 3.07 2.70
CA VAL A 44 7.79 1.81 2.04
C VAL A 44 7.37 2.08 0.61
N MET A 45 7.79 1.21 -0.30
CA MET A 45 7.35 1.23 -1.69
C MET A 45 6.62 -0.06 -2.02
N ILE A 46 5.49 0.07 -2.71
CA ILE A 46 4.71 -1.06 -3.20
C ILE A 46 4.59 -0.93 -4.71
N MET A 47 4.85 -2.02 -5.43
CA MET A 47 4.55 -2.12 -6.85
C MET A 47 3.61 -3.29 -7.06
N CYS A 48 2.51 -3.07 -7.77
CA CYS A 48 1.52 -4.11 -7.95
C CYS A 48 0.79 -3.97 -9.28
N ASN A 49 0.13 -5.04 -9.67
CA ASN A 49 -0.77 -5.02 -10.80
C ASN A 49 -2.20 -5.18 -10.29
N VAL A 50 -2.93 -4.07 -10.28
CA VAL A 50 -4.29 -4.01 -9.74
C VAL A 50 -5.27 -4.46 -10.81
N THR A 51 -6.13 -5.43 -10.46
CA THR A 51 -7.16 -5.97 -11.35
C THR A 51 -8.54 -5.41 -11.06
N ASN A 52 -8.76 -4.85 -9.86
CA ASN A 52 -10.02 -4.19 -9.48
C ASN A 52 -9.66 -2.89 -8.75
N GLU A 53 -9.56 -1.80 -9.51
CA GLU A 53 -9.12 -0.52 -8.99
C GLU A 53 -10.08 0.04 -7.94
N GLU A 54 -11.37 -0.02 -8.18
CA GLU A 54 -12.37 0.52 -7.24
C GLU A 54 -12.23 -0.10 -5.87
N LYS A 55 -12.17 -1.42 -5.80
CA LYS A 55 -12.06 -2.13 -4.53
C LYS A 55 -10.68 -1.99 -3.90
N PHE A 56 -9.62 -1.94 -4.71
CA PHE A 56 -8.28 -1.72 -4.21
C PHE A 56 -8.15 -0.34 -3.54
N TYR A 57 -8.62 0.71 -4.22
CA TYR A 57 -8.57 2.07 -3.64
C TYR A 57 -9.46 2.21 -2.41
N ALA A 58 -10.55 1.45 -2.32
CA ALA A 58 -11.40 1.47 -1.13
C ALA A 58 -10.65 1.01 0.13
N LEU A 59 -9.58 0.22 0.00
CA LEU A 59 -8.78 -0.19 1.15
C LEU A 59 -8.10 1.00 1.83
N PHE A 60 -7.76 2.05 1.08
CA PHE A 60 -7.16 3.26 1.64
C PHE A 60 -8.17 4.05 2.49
N ASP A 61 -9.47 3.86 2.25
CA ASP A 61 -10.54 4.53 2.99
C ASP A 61 -11.07 3.70 4.15
N ASP A 62 -10.58 2.47 4.31
CA ASP A 62 -10.96 1.61 5.42
C ASP A 62 -10.57 2.26 6.75
N PRO A 63 -11.40 2.15 7.81
CA PRO A 63 -11.09 2.69 9.13
C PRO A 63 -9.72 2.27 9.66
N LYS A 64 -9.28 1.06 9.35
CA LYS A 64 -7.97 0.56 9.77
C LYS A 64 -6.83 1.35 9.13
N SER A 65 -6.97 1.69 7.83
CA SER A 65 -6.00 2.53 7.13
C SER A 65 -5.98 3.96 7.67
N LYS A 66 -7.15 4.52 7.94
CA LYS A 66 -7.29 5.87 8.52
C LYS A 66 -6.66 5.96 9.89
N GLU A 67 -6.88 4.95 10.73
CA GLU A 67 -6.29 4.86 12.06
C GLU A 67 -4.76 4.81 11.98
N PHE A 68 -4.22 4.01 11.07
CA PHE A 68 -2.79 3.91 10.85
C PHE A 68 -2.20 5.25 10.41
N ASP A 69 -2.83 5.90 9.43
CA ASP A 69 -2.38 7.19 8.92
C ASP A 69 -2.36 8.26 10.01
N SER A 70 -3.40 8.28 10.84
CA SER A 70 -3.50 9.22 11.95
C SER A 70 -2.44 8.95 13.03
N LYS A 71 -2.26 7.67 13.39
CA LYS A 71 -1.34 7.27 14.46
C LYS A 71 0.12 7.57 14.11
N PHE A 72 0.51 7.30 12.85
CA PHE A 72 1.89 7.41 12.41
C PHE A 72 2.15 8.62 11.52
N ASN A 73 1.17 9.50 11.38
CA ASN A 73 1.26 10.63 10.47
C ASN A 73 1.70 10.18 9.06
N SER A 74 1.10 9.08 8.60
CA SER A 74 1.45 8.44 7.35
C SER A 74 0.69 9.05 6.18
N THR A 75 1.38 9.18 5.05
CA THR A 75 0.79 9.62 3.79
C THR A 75 1.17 8.65 2.69
N ASP A 76 0.24 8.43 1.76
CA ASP A 76 0.46 7.58 0.61
C ASP A 76 0.44 8.41 -0.66
N THR A 77 1.42 8.19 -1.53
CA THR A 77 1.42 8.75 -2.88
C THR A 77 1.24 7.60 -3.86
N VAL A 78 0.26 7.71 -4.73
CA VAL A 78 -0.08 6.66 -5.69
C VAL A 78 0.29 7.12 -7.09
N TYR A 79 1.05 6.29 -7.79
CA TYR A 79 1.47 6.53 -9.17
C TYR A 79 0.85 5.46 -10.08
N SER A 80 0.18 5.91 -11.14
CA SER A 80 -0.21 5.01 -12.23
C SER A 80 1.00 4.78 -13.13
N LEU A 81 1.26 3.53 -13.46
CA LEU A 81 2.42 3.15 -14.26
C LEU A 81 1.97 2.73 -15.66
N GLN A 82 2.63 3.27 -16.68
CA GLN A 82 2.54 2.77 -18.05
C GLN A 82 3.88 2.17 -18.43
N MET A 83 3.84 0.91 -18.84
CA MET A 83 5.06 0.25 -19.30
C MET A 83 5.48 0.83 -20.64
N VAL A 84 6.76 1.12 -20.73
CA VAL A 84 7.38 1.62 -21.97
C VAL A 84 8.11 0.46 -22.64
N GLU A 85 7.73 0.19 -23.87
CA GLU A 85 8.34 -0.89 -24.66
C GLU A 85 9.52 -0.42 -25.47
#